data_6ef46ed5890d58c6390106e71e3d5a2a
#
_entry.id   6ef46ed5890d58c6390106e71e3d5a2a
#
_cell.length_a   1.000
_cell.length_b   1.000
_cell.length_c   1.000
_cell.angle_alpha   90.00
_cell.angle_beta   90.00
_cell.angle_gamma   90.00
#
_symmetry.space_group_name_H-M   'P 1'
#
loop_
_entity.id
_entity.type
_entity.pdbx_description
1 polymer ?
#
loop_
_entity_poly.entity_id
_entity_poly.type
_entity_poly.pdbx_seq_one_letter_code
_entity_poly.pdbx_strand_id
1 'polypeptide(L)'
;GRIAALADDLALAMRAQSLRIVAPIPGKAAVGIEVPNPMPRMVHVRELIEGEEFHRGTRLLPISLGKNLEGEPVVADLAKMPHLLIAGATGSGKSVCINTIITSLLYRYPPQELRMLLIDPKMVELSMYNALPHLRHPVVTNNQKAATALKWAVREMERRYQLFHANHARNITDFNRKVRDGKPLKGQRETLATQAGGGVQQELPFDADYTEGVLPYVVVILDELADLMMTVQHEVETPLATLAQKARAVGIHLILATQRPSVNVITGLIKANFSCRIAFRVASKVDSRTILDQNGAETLLGNGDMLFLPPGKSEPVRIQGCFISTDETERLMGWYTDRRAQLERRVEVDIIEQMEQLADAEKAGEGGAGQGEGAGQRDPLFRQAAEVCIQNQIGSTSLLQRRLSIGYGRAARIIDQLELAGILGPANGSKPRDVLIGLDDLEEICGD
;
A
#
# COMPACT_ATOMS: atom_id res chain seq x y z
N GLY A 1 33.38 20.75 13.43
CA GLY A 1 34.52 19.89 13.71
C GLY A 1 34.93 19.78 15.17
N ARG A 2 35.75 20.69 15.72
CA ARG A 2 36.35 20.50 17.04
C ARG A 2 35.36 20.40 18.21
N ILE A 3 34.29 21.19 18.21
CA ILE A 3 33.26 21.16 19.29
C ILE A 3 32.48 19.83 19.25
N ALA A 4 32.14 19.36 18.06
CA ALA A 4 31.42 18.07 17.93
C ALA A 4 32.25 16.85 18.37
N ALA A 5 33.58 16.95 18.30
CA ALA A 5 34.50 15.90 18.79
C ALA A 5 34.53 15.78 20.32
N LEU A 6 34.07 16.80 21.04
CA LEU A 6 34.04 16.82 22.52
C LEU A 6 32.69 16.25 23.07
N ALA A 7 31.81 15.69 22.25
CA ALA A 7 30.53 15.22 22.71
C ALA A 7 30.60 14.18 23.82
N ASP A 8 31.53 13.22 23.69
CA ASP A 8 31.68 12.13 24.65
C ASP A 8 32.30 12.66 25.98
N ASP A 9 33.25 13.57 25.91
CA ASP A 9 33.87 14.21 27.09
C ASP A 9 32.84 15.04 27.87
N LEU A 10 32.00 15.79 27.12
CA LEU A 10 30.92 16.58 27.70
C LEU A 10 29.83 15.69 28.30
N ALA A 11 29.48 14.58 27.65
CA ALA A 11 28.51 13.62 28.15
C ALA A 11 28.99 13.03 29.50
N LEU A 12 30.25 12.65 29.57
CA LEU A 12 30.88 12.16 30.83
C LEU A 12 30.86 13.22 31.93
N ALA A 13 31.26 14.44 31.61
CA ALA A 13 31.30 15.54 32.57
C ALA A 13 29.90 15.91 33.10
N MET A 14 28.87 15.81 32.26
CA MET A 14 27.50 16.10 32.62
C MET A 14 26.73 14.87 33.15
N ARG A 15 27.37 13.71 33.27
CA ARG A 15 26.74 12.42 33.65
C ARG A 15 25.52 12.08 32.80
N ALA A 16 25.56 12.43 31.51
CA ALA A 16 24.52 12.18 30.55
C ALA A 16 24.79 10.89 29.76
N GLN A 17 23.75 10.14 29.41
CA GLN A 17 23.88 8.91 28.59
C GLN A 17 24.42 9.21 27.18
N SER A 18 23.98 10.32 26.60
CA SER A 18 24.43 10.80 25.29
C SER A 18 24.19 12.30 25.19
N LEU A 19 24.97 12.99 24.36
CA LEU A 19 24.74 14.37 23.99
C LEU A 19 24.62 14.50 22.47
N ARG A 20 23.77 15.37 22.01
CA ARG A 20 23.72 15.75 20.61
C ARG A 20 24.18 17.19 20.45
N ILE A 21 25.18 17.39 19.60
CA ILE A 21 25.73 18.73 19.29
C ILE A 21 25.26 19.13 17.89
N VAL A 22 24.51 20.22 17.80
CA VAL A 22 24.03 20.83 16.54
C VAL A 22 24.90 22.07 16.28
N ALA A 23 25.77 22.01 15.28
CA ALA A 23 26.72 23.07 15.00
C ALA A 23 26.85 23.33 13.48
N PRO A 24 26.44 24.49 12.98
CA PRO A 24 25.70 25.56 13.67
C PRO A 24 24.22 25.21 13.89
N ILE A 25 23.51 25.90 14.75
CA ILE A 25 22.05 25.90 14.80
C ILE A 25 21.53 26.57 13.53
N PRO A 26 20.60 25.95 12.76
CA PRO A 26 20.05 26.55 11.56
C PRO A 26 19.52 27.97 11.81
N GLY A 27 20.01 28.94 11.04
CA GLY A 27 19.62 30.36 11.17
C GLY A 27 20.21 31.11 12.35
N LYS A 28 21.08 30.49 13.17
CA LYS A 28 21.75 31.15 14.32
C LYS A 28 23.28 30.93 14.30
N ALA A 29 24.04 31.95 14.60
CA ALA A 29 25.49 31.83 14.78
C ALA A 29 25.86 31.24 16.17
N ALA A 30 25.30 30.08 16.50
CA ALA A 30 25.42 29.44 17.80
C ALA A 30 25.53 27.91 17.64
N VAL A 31 26.08 27.27 18.68
CA VAL A 31 26.12 25.81 18.80
C VAL A 31 25.07 25.38 19.81
N GLY A 32 24.22 24.42 19.42
CA GLY A 32 23.27 23.78 20.31
C GLY A 32 23.87 22.56 20.95
N ILE A 33 23.69 22.43 22.26
CA ILE A 33 24.04 21.22 23.01
C ILE A 33 22.75 20.70 23.64
N GLU A 34 22.28 19.55 23.14
CA GLU A 34 21.08 18.92 23.63
C GLU A 34 21.43 17.93 24.72
N VAL A 35 20.97 18.21 25.93
CA VAL A 35 21.23 17.41 27.13
C VAL A 35 19.97 16.70 27.57
N PRO A 36 20.01 15.39 27.89
CA PRO A 36 18.85 14.67 28.39
C PRO A 36 18.28 15.31 29.68
N ASN A 37 16.97 15.42 29.76
CA ASN A 37 16.31 15.91 30.96
C ASN A 37 16.46 14.84 32.08
N PRO A 38 17.00 15.19 33.25
CA PRO A 38 17.14 14.24 34.39
C PRO A 38 15.78 13.80 34.95
N MET A 39 14.73 14.55 34.72
CA MET A 39 13.34 14.21 35.11
C MET A 39 12.41 14.26 33.89
N PRO A 40 12.44 13.25 33.02
CA PRO A 40 11.62 13.25 31.82
C PRO A 40 10.14 13.16 32.18
N ARG A 41 9.31 13.88 31.43
CA ARG A 41 7.85 13.80 31.54
C ARG A 41 7.27 13.12 30.31
N MET A 42 6.25 12.28 30.52
CA MET A 42 5.53 11.66 29.42
C MET A 42 4.67 12.70 28.71
N VAL A 43 4.69 12.66 27.39
CA VAL A 43 3.85 13.51 26.54
C VAL A 43 2.65 12.66 26.10
N HIS A 44 1.47 12.91 26.62
CA HIS A 44 0.27 12.13 26.28
C HIS A 44 -0.34 12.62 24.94
N VAL A 45 -0.78 11.67 24.11
CA VAL A 45 -1.45 12.00 22.83
C VAL A 45 -2.70 12.86 23.05
N ARG A 46 -3.42 12.64 24.14
CA ARG A 46 -4.60 13.41 24.52
C ARG A 46 -4.31 14.92 24.59
N GLU A 47 -3.19 15.30 25.20
CA GLU A 47 -2.79 16.70 25.35
C GLU A 47 -2.64 17.40 23.99
N LEU A 48 -2.12 16.67 22.98
CA LEU A 48 -1.96 17.22 21.64
C LEU A 48 -3.30 17.27 20.89
N ILE A 49 -4.14 16.23 21.01
CA ILE A 49 -5.43 16.17 20.32
C ILE A 49 -6.41 17.23 20.86
N GLU A 50 -6.42 17.48 22.16
CA GLU A 50 -7.24 18.53 22.79
C GLU A 50 -6.69 19.95 22.55
N GLY A 51 -5.44 20.08 22.13
CA GLY A 51 -4.76 21.35 21.91
C GLY A 51 -5.24 22.10 20.66
N GLU A 52 -5.15 23.43 20.69
CA GLU A 52 -5.55 24.30 19.56
C GLU A 52 -4.83 23.98 18.25
N GLU A 53 -3.55 23.56 18.33
CA GLU A 53 -2.75 23.22 17.15
C GLU A 53 -3.36 22.07 16.36
N PHE A 54 -3.97 21.08 17.00
CA PHE A 54 -4.65 19.98 16.33
C PHE A 54 -5.90 20.42 15.59
N HIS A 55 -6.66 21.35 16.17
CA HIS A 55 -7.92 21.85 15.64
C HIS A 55 -7.79 23.01 14.67
N ARG A 56 -6.59 23.55 14.45
CA ARG A 56 -6.38 24.61 13.45
C ARG A 56 -6.92 24.19 12.08
N GLY A 57 -7.95 24.92 11.62
CA GLY A 57 -8.80 24.55 10.48
C GLY A 57 -8.13 24.45 9.11
N THR A 58 -6.82 24.64 9.00
CA THR A 58 -6.04 24.54 7.75
C THR A 58 -5.42 23.15 7.51
N ARG A 59 -5.44 22.26 8.52
CA ARG A 59 -4.91 20.89 8.40
C ARG A 59 -6.00 19.94 7.92
N LEU A 60 -5.68 19.21 6.85
CA LEU A 60 -6.60 18.22 6.27
C LEU A 60 -6.49 16.86 6.98
N LEU A 61 -5.28 16.38 7.24
CA LEU A 61 -5.03 15.11 7.94
C LEU A 61 -4.06 15.34 9.10
N PRO A 62 -4.54 15.95 10.22
CA PRO A 62 -3.67 16.26 11.35
C PRO A 62 -3.22 14.97 12.05
N ILE A 63 -1.92 14.87 12.31
CA ILE A 63 -1.30 13.81 13.08
C ILE A 63 -0.48 14.43 14.22
N SER A 64 -0.71 13.95 15.43
CA SER A 64 0.00 14.38 16.63
C SER A 64 1.34 13.66 16.70
N LEU A 65 2.45 14.37 16.54
CA LEU A 65 3.79 13.79 16.62
C LEU A 65 4.37 13.82 18.02
N GLY A 66 4.21 14.93 18.75
CA GLY A 66 4.80 15.08 20.07
C GLY A 66 5.09 16.54 20.41
N LYS A 67 6.16 16.77 21.19
CA LYS A 67 6.64 18.11 21.55
C LYS A 67 8.08 18.30 21.11
N ASN A 68 8.42 19.52 20.65
CA ASN A 68 9.78 19.92 20.33
C ASN A 68 10.62 20.19 21.60
N LEU A 69 11.86 20.62 21.42
CA LEU A 69 12.78 20.92 22.55
C LEU A 69 12.31 22.11 23.41
N GLU A 70 11.54 23.00 22.84
CA GLU A 70 10.94 24.16 23.51
C GLU A 70 9.67 23.79 24.28
N GLY A 71 9.19 22.54 24.15
CA GLY A 71 7.95 22.05 24.76
C GLY A 71 6.68 22.39 23.97
N GLU A 72 6.84 22.92 22.77
CA GLU A 72 5.71 23.27 21.89
C GLU A 72 5.14 22.03 21.20
N PRO A 73 3.80 21.92 21.07
CA PRO A 73 3.17 20.79 20.38
C PRO A 73 3.49 20.79 18.89
N VAL A 74 3.88 19.63 18.36
CA VAL A 74 4.13 19.42 16.94
C VAL A 74 3.04 18.53 16.37
N VAL A 75 2.12 19.18 15.64
CA VAL A 75 1.05 18.52 14.87
C VAL A 75 1.35 18.73 13.39
N ALA A 76 1.60 17.64 12.69
CA ALA A 76 1.85 17.65 11.25
C ALA A 76 0.56 17.42 10.44
N ASP A 77 0.58 17.73 9.16
CA ASP A 77 -0.52 17.46 8.24
C ASP A 77 -0.08 16.43 7.20
N LEU A 78 -0.59 15.21 7.30
CA LEU A 78 -0.22 14.12 6.40
C LEU A 78 -0.56 14.45 4.94
N ALA A 79 -1.63 15.20 4.68
CA ALA A 79 -1.97 15.64 3.32
C ALA A 79 -0.93 16.58 2.69
N LYS A 80 -0.20 17.34 3.53
CA LYS A 80 0.90 18.22 3.07
C LYS A 80 2.22 17.46 2.95
N MET A 81 2.43 16.42 3.74
CA MET A 81 3.64 15.58 3.74
C MET A 81 3.66 14.52 2.65
N PRO A 82 2.70 14.31 1.92
CA PRO A 82 1.83 13.28 1.34
C PRO A 82 2.13 11.84 1.81
N HIS A 83 3.39 11.50 2.03
CA HIS A 83 3.80 10.15 2.45
C HIS A 83 4.87 10.27 3.51
N LEU A 84 4.90 9.32 4.44
CA LEU A 84 5.76 9.32 5.60
C LEU A 84 6.52 8.00 5.72
N LEU A 85 7.85 8.08 5.89
CA LEU A 85 8.69 6.95 6.24
C LEU A 85 9.06 7.03 7.72
N ILE A 86 8.86 5.94 8.46
CA ILE A 86 9.18 5.83 9.88
C ILE A 86 10.15 4.68 10.08
N ALA A 87 11.32 4.93 10.69
CA ALA A 87 12.26 3.85 10.96
C ALA A 87 12.89 3.98 12.35
N GLY A 88 13.28 2.85 12.95
CA GLY A 88 13.93 2.80 14.25
C GLY A 88 14.05 1.40 14.80
N ALA A 89 14.95 1.18 15.74
CA ALA A 89 15.15 -0.11 16.38
C ALA A 89 13.93 -0.54 17.21
N THR A 90 13.84 -1.83 17.52
CA THR A 90 12.80 -2.36 18.42
C THR A 90 12.85 -1.64 19.78
N GLY A 91 11.68 -1.27 20.31
CA GLY A 91 11.55 -0.53 21.57
C GLY A 91 11.91 0.96 21.50
N SER A 92 12.22 1.50 20.33
CA SER A 92 12.56 2.92 20.16
C SER A 92 11.34 3.88 20.22
N GLY A 93 10.11 3.37 20.06
CA GLY A 93 8.88 4.14 20.05
C GLY A 93 8.11 4.13 18.70
N LYS A 94 8.60 3.37 17.70
CA LYS A 94 7.99 3.28 16.36
C LYS A 94 6.50 2.89 16.40
N SER A 95 6.16 1.79 17.06
CA SER A 95 4.79 1.27 17.14
C SER A 95 3.86 2.22 17.89
N VAL A 96 4.35 2.83 18.98
CA VAL A 96 3.58 3.86 19.70
C VAL A 96 3.28 5.07 18.79
N CYS A 97 4.24 5.51 18.00
CA CYS A 97 4.04 6.60 17.03
C CYS A 97 2.98 6.23 15.99
N ILE A 98 2.99 5.01 15.45
CA ILE A 98 1.95 4.55 14.51
C ILE A 98 0.58 4.58 15.20
N ASN A 99 0.47 4.08 16.44
CA ASN A 99 -0.78 4.10 17.20
C ASN A 99 -1.26 5.53 17.48
N THR A 100 -0.37 6.48 17.79
CA THR A 100 -0.75 7.89 17.99
C THR A 100 -1.20 8.55 16.69
N ILE A 101 -0.61 8.20 15.54
CA ILE A 101 -1.03 8.67 14.22
C ILE A 101 -2.43 8.12 13.89
N ILE A 102 -2.66 6.82 14.04
CA ILE A 102 -3.98 6.20 13.82
C ILE A 102 -5.02 6.88 14.72
N THR A 103 -4.74 7.00 16.01
CA THR A 103 -5.62 7.66 16.98
C THR A 103 -5.94 9.09 16.57
N SER A 104 -4.96 9.88 16.15
CA SER A 104 -5.16 11.26 15.67
C SER A 104 -6.13 11.32 14.50
N LEU A 105 -5.99 10.42 13.53
CA LEU A 105 -6.84 10.35 12.35
C LEU A 105 -8.27 9.92 12.71
N LEU A 106 -8.43 8.95 13.62
CA LEU A 106 -9.72 8.47 14.11
C LEU A 106 -10.51 9.55 14.89
N TYR A 107 -9.82 10.38 15.65
CA TYR A 107 -10.45 11.52 16.34
C TYR A 107 -10.91 12.62 15.39
N ARG A 108 -10.33 12.68 14.19
CA ARG A 108 -10.66 13.75 13.23
C ARG A 108 -11.76 13.36 12.26
N TYR A 109 -11.82 12.09 11.82
CA TYR A 109 -12.67 11.66 10.72
C TYR A 109 -13.50 10.42 11.02
N PRO A 110 -14.79 10.44 10.63
CA PRO A 110 -15.63 9.25 10.60
C PRO A 110 -15.28 8.34 9.42
N PRO A 111 -15.77 7.07 9.40
CA PRO A 111 -15.48 6.11 8.33
C PRO A 111 -15.88 6.57 6.91
N GLN A 112 -16.85 7.48 6.80
CA GLN A 112 -17.33 8.01 5.52
C GLN A 112 -16.33 9.00 4.88
N GLU A 113 -15.45 9.59 5.67
CA GLU A 113 -14.48 10.59 5.20
C GLU A 113 -13.03 10.10 5.24
N LEU A 114 -12.77 8.98 5.94
CA LEU A 114 -11.46 8.35 6.06
C LEU A 114 -11.58 6.83 5.97
N ARG A 115 -10.79 6.24 5.10
CA ARG A 115 -10.59 4.79 5.03
C ARG A 115 -9.15 4.44 5.30
N MET A 116 -8.94 3.28 5.89
CA MET A 116 -7.60 2.77 6.21
C MET A 116 -7.37 1.40 5.58
N LEU A 117 -6.13 1.18 5.16
CA LEU A 117 -5.60 -0.12 4.77
C LEU A 117 -4.37 -0.39 5.63
N LEU A 118 -4.50 -1.34 6.55
CA LEU A 118 -3.45 -1.69 7.50
C LEU A 118 -2.78 -2.99 7.08
N ILE A 119 -1.44 -3.00 7.04
CA ILE A 119 -0.62 -4.14 6.64
C ILE A 119 0.37 -4.42 7.75
N ASP A 120 0.24 -5.60 8.38
CA ASP A 120 1.08 -6.08 9.49
C ASP A 120 1.45 -7.54 9.25
N PRO A 121 2.54 -7.81 8.54
CA PRO A 121 2.98 -9.18 8.27
C PRO A 121 3.32 -10.00 9.51
N LYS A 122 3.62 -9.33 10.63
CA LYS A 122 4.00 -9.98 11.89
C LYS A 122 2.81 -10.32 12.79
N MET A 123 1.63 -9.78 12.51
CA MET A 123 0.40 -9.96 13.33
C MET A 123 0.53 -9.49 14.79
N VAL A 124 1.37 -8.50 15.07
CA VAL A 124 1.70 -8.10 16.45
C VAL A 124 1.11 -6.73 16.80
N GLU A 125 1.33 -5.73 15.94
CA GLU A 125 1.13 -4.33 16.30
C GLU A 125 -0.25 -3.79 15.89
N LEU A 126 -0.77 -4.20 14.73
CA LEU A 126 -1.98 -3.61 14.16
C LEU A 126 -3.23 -4.51 14.26
N SER A 127 -3.11 -5.75 14.70
CA SER A 127 -4.24 -6.70 14.77
C SER A 127 -5.40 -6.23 15.65
N MET A 128 -5.13 -5.40 16.66
CA MET A 128 -6.15 -4.81 17.55
C MET A 128 -7.14 -3.90 16.79
N TYR A 129 -6.75 -3.37 15.64
CA TYR A 129 -7.58 -2.47 14.84
C TYR A 129 -8.61 -3.15 13.94
N ASN A 130 -8.70 -4.49 13.91
CA ASN A 130 -9.65 -5.23 13.07
C ASN A 130 -11.13 -4.87 13.31
N ALA A 131 -11.46 -4.31 14.48
CA ALA A 131 -12.80 -3.84 14.79
C ALA A 131 -13.18 -2.50 14.14
N LEU A 132 -12.21 -1.78 13.54
CA LEU A 132 -12.45 -0.44 13.01
C LEU A 132 -13.34 -0.44 11.75
N PRO A 133 -14.44 0.35 11.74
CA PRO A 133 -15.27 0.52 10.55
C PRO A 133 -14.58 1.34 9.43
N HIS A 134 -13.42 1.92 9.71
CA HIS A 134 -12.59 2.63 8.72
C HIS A 134 -11.81 1.70 7.81
N LEU A 135 -11.68 0.41 8.15
CA LEU A 135 -10.89 -0.53 7.36
C LEU A 135 -11.60 -0.89 6.06
N ARG A 136 -10.82 -0.98 4.98
CA ARG A 136 -11.26 -1.47 3.67
C ARG A 136 -11.14 -2.99 3.54
N HIS A 137 -10.34 -3.60 4.42
CA HIS A 137 -10.10 -5.03 4.57
C HIS A 137 -9.63 -5.26 6.01
N PRO A 138 -9.89 -6.39 6.66
CA PRO A 138 -9.20 -6.76 7.89
C PRO A 138 -7.69 -6.56 7.75
N VAL A 139 -6.97 -6.33 8.85
CA VAL A 139 -5.52 -6.11 8.80
C VAL A 139 -4.84 -7.18 7.96
N VAL A 140 -4.14 -6.76 6.91
CA VAL A 140 -3.50 -7.68 5.95
C VAL A 140 -2.24 -8.24 6.56
N THR A 141 -2.20 -9.55 6.75
CA THR A 141 -1.10 -10.25 7.44
C THR A 141 -0.23 -11.10 6.50
N ASN A 142 -0.71 -11.35 5.29
CA ASN A 142 0.00 -12.15 4.28
C ASN A 142 0.69 -11.23 3.26
N ASN A 143 1.96 -11.50 2.95
CA ASN A 143 2.77 -10.68 2.06
C ASN A 143 2.22 -10.60 0.62
N GLN A 144 1.66 -11.71 0.10
CA GLN A 144 1.05 -11.73 -1.23
C GLN A 144 -0.23 -10.90 -1.28
N LYS A 145 -1.08 -11.01 -0.23
CA LYS A 145 -2.27 -10.16 -0.09
C LYS A 145 -1.90 -8.68 0.09
N ALA A 146 -0.77 -8.39 0.74
CA ALA A 146 -0.25 -7.03 0.86
C ALA A 146 0.10 -6.43 -0.52
N ALA A 147 0.76 -7.20 -1.38
CA ALA A 147 1.03 -6.78 -2.76
C ALA A 147 -0.28 -6.53 -3.54
N THR A 148 -1.28 -7.43 -3.40
CA THR A 148 -2.62 -7.25 -4.00
C THR A 148 -3.31 -5.98 -3.49
N ALA A 149 -3.26 -5.71 -2.19
CA ALA A 149 -3.83 -4.52 -1.58
C ALA A 149 -3.16 -3.21 -2.07
N LEU A 150 -1.85 -3.23 -2.29
CA LEU A 150 -1.13 -2.09 -2.89
C LEU A 150 -1.50 -1.89 -4.37
N LYS A 151 -1.66 -2.97 -5.14
CA LYS A 151 -2.16 -2.91 -6.53
C LYS A 151 -3.59 -2.33 -6.58
N TRP A 152 -4.46 -2.70 -5.62
CA TRP A 152 -5.77 -2.06 -5.46
C TRP A 152 -5.66 -0.55 -5.22
N ALA A 153 -4.77 -0.11 -4.34
CA ALA A 153 -4.59 1.31 -4.07
C ALA A 153 -4.13 2.10 -5.32
N VAL A 154 -3.32 1.49 -6.20
CA VAL A 154 -2.94 2.08 -7.49
C VAL A 154 -4.17 2.20 -8.40
N ARG A 155 -5.00 1.15 -8.53
CA ARG A 155 -6.24 1.21 -9.33
C ARG A 155 -7.23 2.25 -8.80
N GLU A 156 -7.41 2.33 -7.47
CA GLU A 156 -8.27 3.35 -6.87
C GLU A 156 -7.73 4.77 -7.14
N MET A 157 -6.42 4.95 -7.12
CA MET A 157 -5.78 6.20 -7.53
C MET A 157 -6.12 6.56 -8.98
N GLU A 158 -6.00 5.62 -9.90
CA GLU A 158 -6.30 5.81 -11.34
C GLU A 158 -7.78 6.11 -11.55
N ARG A 159 -8.68 5.34 -10.91
CA ARG A 159 -10.13 5.60 -10.92
C ARG A 159 -10.46 7.02 -10.47
N ARG A 160 -9.84 7.49 -9.39
CA ARG A 160 -10.03 8.86 -8.89
C ARG A 160 -9.52 9.91 -9.86
N TYR A 161 -8.40 9.67 -10.53
CA TYR A 161 -7.91 10.58 -11.56
C TYR A 161 -8.87 10.70 -12.74
N GLN A 162 -9.41 9.59 -13.23
CA GLN A 162 -10.42 9.60 -14.30
C GLN A 162 -11.68 10.34 -13.84
N LEU A 163 -12.15 10.08 -12.61
CA LEU A 163 -13.30 10.77 -12.02
C LEU A 163 -13.06 12.29 -11.92
N PHE A 164 -11.87 12.70 -11.49
CA PHE A 164 -11.51 14.14 -11.41
C PHE A 164 -11.44 14.77 -12.80
N HIS A 165 -10.87 14.08 -13.76
CA HIS A 165 -10.82 14.55 -15.15
C HIS A 165 -12.24 14.76 -15.73
N ALA A 166 -13.13 13.77 -15.58
CA ALA A 166 -14.50 13.84 -16.06
C ALA A 166 -15.31 15.00 -15.42
N ASN A 167 -14.94 15.41 -14.22
CA ASN A 167 -15.63 16.45 -13.45
C ASN A 167 -14.84 17.77 -13.31
N HIS A 168 -13.75 17.93 -14.06
CA HIS A 168 -12.90 19.12 -13.98
C HIS A 168 -12.49 19.50 -12.55
N ALA A 169 -12.17 18.49 -11.73
CA ALA A 169 -11.67 18.66 -10.38
C ALA A 169 -10.14 18.55 -10.36
N ARG A 170 -9.47 19.38 -9.57
CA ARG A 170 -8.00 19.40 -9.49
C ARG A 170 -7.44 18.44 -8.43
N ASN A 171 -8.22 18.16 -7.42
CA ASN A 171 -7.86 17.31 -6.28
C ASN A 171 -9.09 16.86 -5.50
N ILE A 172 -8.90 15.97 -4.52
CA ILE A 172 -9.99 15.44 -3.68
C ILE A 172 -10.77 16.54 -2.95
N THR A 173 -10.11 17.59 -2.48
CA THR A 173 -10.79 18.70 -1.76
C THR A 173 -11.72 19.46 -2.69
N ASP A 174 -11.28 19.73 -3.92
CA ASP A 174 -12.11 20.40 -4.93
C ASP A 174 -13.28 19.53 -5.36
N PHE A 175 -13.05 18.23 -5.58
CA PHE A 175 -14.09 17.28 -5.92
C PHE A 175 -15.13 17.17 -4.80
N ASN A 176 -14.69 16.94 -3.55
CA ASN A 176 -15.57 16.83 -2.40
C ASN A 176 -16.35 18.12 -2.11
N ARG A 177 -15.78 19.29 -2.41
CA ARG A 177 -16.53 20.56 -2.35
C ARG A 177 -17.67 20.55 -3.35
N LYS A 178 -17.46 20.15 -4.61
CA LYS A 178 -18.51 20.05 -5.62
C LYS A 178 -19.62 19.08 -5.21
N VAL A 179 -19.28 17.95 -4.59
CA VAL A 179 -20.25 17.01 -4.01
C VAL A 179 -21.10 17.67 -2.92
N ARG A 180 -20.46 18.35 -1.95
CA ARG A 180 -21.17 19.05 -0.86
C ARG A 180 -22.03 20.20 -1.35
N ASP A 181 -21.62 20.87 -2.42
CA ASP A 181 -22.38 21.94 -3.08
C ASP A 181 -23.57 21.40 -3.91
N GLY A 182 -23.78 20.08 -3.99
CA GLY A 182 -24.85 19.46 -4.75
C GLY A 182 -24.74 19.63 -6.27
N LYS A 183 -23.52 19.86 -6.79
CA LYS A 183 -23.31 20.00 -8.23
C LYS A 183 -23.52 18.67 -8.93
N PRO A 184 -24.15 18.63 -10.12
CA PRO A 184 -24.23 17.41 -10.92
C PRO A 184 -22.83 16.97 -11.33
N LEU A 185 -22.46 15.75 -10.97
CA LEU A 185 -21.17 15.14 -11.26
C LEU A 185 -21.36 13.86 -12.06
N LYS A 186 -20.41 13.58 -12.92
CA LYS A 186 -20.36 12.36 -13.71
C LYS A 186 -19.71 11.24 -12.91
N GLY A 187 -20.37 10.10 -12.84
CA GLY A 187 -19.88 8.87 -12.25
C GLY A 187 -19.62 7.80 -13.30
N GLN A 188 -18.98 6.73 -12.89
CA GLN A 188 -18.81 5.54 -13.70
C GLN A 188 -20.09 4.70 -13.56
N ARG A 189 -20.61 4.10 -14.65
CA ARG A 189 -21.70 3.13 -14.56
C ARG A 189 -21.25 1.94 -13.72
N GLU A 190 -22.02 1.56 -12.72
CA GLU A 190 -21.89 0.25 -12.10
C GLU A 190 -22.23 -0.81 -13.14
N THR A 191 -21.23 -1.47 -13.70
CA THR A 191 -21.47 -2.74 -14.36
C THR A 191 -21.73 -3.75 -13.25
N LEU A 192 -23.00 -4.09 -13.05
CA LEU A 192 -23.34 -5.40 -12.50
C LEU A 192 -22.52 -6.40 -13.30
N ALA A 193 -21.70 -7.20 -12.62
CA ALA A 193 -21.00 -8.31 -13.23
C ALA A 193 -22.05 -9.29 -13.77
N THR A 194 -22.57 -9.00 -14.97
CA THR A 194 -23.50 -9.84 -15.71
C THR A 194 -22.67 -10.60 -16.74
N GLN A 195 -22.41 -11.84 -16.37
CA GLN A 195 -22.46 -13.00 -17.25
C GLN A 195 -21.97 -12.83 -18.70
N ALA A 196 -20.97 -13.67 -19.01
CA ALA A 196 -20.76 -14.30 -20.31
C ALA A 196 -20.65 -13.36 -21.52
N GLY A 197 -19.45 -13.21 -21.99
CA GLY A 197 -19.18 -12.75 -23.35
C GLY A 197 -17.95 -11.88 -23.40
N GLY A 198 -16.85 -12.47 -23.87
CA GLY A 198 -15.57 -11.80 -24.06
C GLY A 198 -15.74 -10.46 -24.75
N GLY A 199 -15.17 -9.46 -24.15
CA GLY A 199 -15.05 -8.13 -24.70
C GLY A 199 -13.90 -7.43 -24.02
N VAL A 200 -13.01 -6.88 -24.83
CA VAL A 200 -11.97 -5.91 -24.50
C VAL A 200 -12.44 -5.05 -23.32
N GLN A 201 -11.63 -4.85 -22.31
CA GLN A 201 -11.88 -3.84 -21.26
C GLN A 201 -12.01 -2.47 -21.94
N GLN A 202 -13.23 -2.14 -22.37
CA GLN A 202 -13.56 -0.77 -22.69
C GLN A 202 -13.62 -0.02 -21.37
N GLU A 203 -12.77 0.99 -21.19
CA GLU A 203 -12.91 1.95 -20.10
C GLU A 203 -14.37 2.42 -20.10
N LEU A 204 -15.10 2.08 -19.04
CA LEU A 204 -16.50 2.46 -18.95
C LEU A 204 -16.61 3.98 -18.94
N PRO A 205 -17.41 4.57 -19.81
CA PRO A 205 -17.52 6.01 -19.88
C PRO A 205 -18.08 6.57 -18.55
N PHE A 206 -17.54 7.70 -18.11
CA PHE A 206 -18.08 8.48 -16.99
C PHE A 206 -19.28 9.29 -17.49
N ASP A 207 -20.39 8.61 -17.77
CA ASP A 207 -21.62 9.17 -18.32
C ASP A 207 -22.86 9.00 -17.42
N ALA A 208 -22.70 8.30 -16.29
CA ALA A 208 -23.73 8.15 -15.28
C ALA A 208 -23.63 9.27 -14.22
N ASP A 209 -24.73 9.50 -13.48
CA ASP A 209 -24.71 10.42 -12.35
C ASP A 209 -23.89 9.85 -11.20
N TYR A 210 -23.04 10.69 -10.61
CA TYR A 210 -22.24 10.32 -9.44
C TYR A 210 -23.09 10.35 -8.17
N THR A 211 -23.21 9.21 -7.48
CA THR A 211 -24.05 9.05 -6.29
C THR A 211 -23.31 8.58 -5.04
N GLU A 212 -21.98 8.36 -5.14
CA GLU A 212 -21.21 7.76 -4.04
C GLU A 212 -21.01 8.69 -2.82
N GLY A 213 -21.31 10.00 -2.95
CA GLY A 213 -21.09 11.01 -1.91
C GLY A 213 -19.64 11.50 -1.86
N VAL A 214 -19.18 12.02 -0.73
CA VAL A 214 -17.79 12.50 -0.60
C VAL A 214 -16.81 11.33 -0.71
N LEU A 215 -15.73 11.53 -1.46
CA LEU A 215 -14.63 10.56 -1.52
C LEU A 215 -13.85 10.60 -0.21
N PRO A 216 -13.68 9.46 0.47
CA PRO A 216 -12.85 9.40 1.68
C PRO A 216 -11.38 9.55 1.35
N TYR A 217 -10.61 10.14 2.26
CA TYR A 217 -9.16 9.95 2.26
C TYR A 217 -8.85 8.48 2.49
N VAL A 218 -7.78 7.98 1.89
CA VAL A 218 -7.28 6.62 2.11
C VAL A 218 -5.88 6.69 2.70
N VAL A 219 -5.68 6.10 3.87
CA VAL A 219 -4.38 6.01 4.51
C VAL A 219 -3.94 4.55 4.56
N VAL A 220 -2.85 4.25 3.85
CA VAL A 220 -2.21 2.93 3.84
C VAL A 220 -1.08 2.95 4.85
N ILE A 221 -1.13 2.08 5.85
CA ILE A 221 -0.11 1.95 6.89
C ILE A 221 0.51 0.57 6.82
N LEU A 222 1.83 0.53 6.67
CA LEU A 222 2.62 -0.69 6.62
C LEU A 222 3.59 -0.69 7.80
N ASP A 223 3.43 -1.63 8.74
CA ASP A 223 4.22 -1.66 9.98
C ASP A 223 5.66 -2.13 9.77
N GLU A 224 5.89 -3.10 8.88
CA GLU A 224 7.24 -3.62 8.61
C GLU A 224 7.51 -3.80 7.11
N LEU A 225 8.13 -2.78 6.52
CA LEU A 225 8.49 -2.80 5.10
C LEU A 225 9.51 -3.89 4.77
N ALA A 226 10.44 -4.21 5.69
CA ALA A 226 11.48 -5.18 5.46
C ALA A 226 10.93 -6.57 5.11
N ASP A 227 9.83 -6.99 5.74
CA ASP A 227 9.28 -8.32 5.52
C ASP A 227 8.68 -8.46 4.10
N LEU A 228 8.12 -7.39 3.54
CA LEU A 228 7.65 -7.36 2.16
C LEU A 228 8.81 -7.28 1.16
N MET A 229 9.80 -6.43 1.44
CA MET A 229 10.97 -6.27 0.56
C MET A 229 11.82 -7.53 0.47
N MET A 230 11.81 -8.39 1.50
CA MET A 230 12.53 -9.66 1.49
C MET A 230 11.79 -10.79 0.76
N THR A 231 10.48 -10.69 0.58
CA THR A 231 9.65 -11.78 0.07
C THR A 231 9.02 -11.48 -1.29
N VAL A 232 8.49 -10.28 -1.48
CA VAL A 232 7.70 -9.86 -2.66
C VAL A 232 8.15 -8.51 -3.21
N GLN A 233 9.44 -8.20 -3.14
CA GLN A 233 10.00 -6.88 -3.49
C GLN A 233 9.47 -6.33 -4.82
N HIS A 234 9.58 -7.10 -5.91
CA HIS A 234 9.18 -6.66 -7.25
C HIS A 234 7.70 -6.30 -7.36
N GLU A 235 6.85 -6.95 -6.56
CA GLU A 235 5.41 -6.70 -6.57
C GLU A 235 4.99 -5.50 -5.71
N VAL A 236 5.85 -5.07 -4.78
CA VAL A 236 5.55 -4.03 -3.79
C VAL A 236 6.24 -2.71 -4.11
N GLU A 237 7.50 -2.73 -4.53
CA GLU A 237 8.32 -1.53 -4.73
C GLU A 237 7.74 -0.62 -5.82
N THR A 238 7.31 -1.18 -6.96
CA THR A 238 6.70 -0.42 -8.05
C THR A 238 5.37 0.25 -7.67
N PRO A 239 4.38 -0.46 -7.09
CA PRO A 239 3.16 0.15 -6.58
C PRO A 239 3.42 1.26 -5.55
N LEU A 240 4.33 1.04 -4.59
CA LEU A 240 4.69 2.05 -3.59
C LEU A 240 5.27 3.31 -4.22
N ALA A 241 6.18 3.17 -5.18
CA ALA A 241 6.76 4.29 -5.90
C ALA A 241 5.70 5.05 -6.71
N THR A 242 4.82 4.33 -7.42
CA THR A 242 3.74 4.91 -8.23
C THR A 242 2.77 5.72 -7.35
N LEU A 243 2.33 5.15 -6.23
CA LEU A 243 1.48 5.84 -5.27
C LEU A 243 2.18 7.07 -4.69
N ALA A 244 3.43 6.94 -4.27
CA ALA A 244 4.16 8.04 -3.66
C ALA A 244 4.39 9.21 -4.62
N GLN A 245 4.48 8.96 -5.93
CA GLN A 245 4.61 10.01 -6.95
C GLN A 245 3.30 10.70 -7.29
N LYS A 246 2.18 9.98 -7.29
CA LYS A 246 0.94 10.45 -7.91
C LYS A 246 -0.24 10.56 -6.94
N ALA A 247 -0.29 9.82 -5.84
CA ALA A 247 -1.52 9.64 -5.06
C ALA A 247 -1.94 10.85 -4.21
N ARG A 248 -1.06 11.85 -4.00
CA ARG A 248 -1.34 13.05 -3.19
C ARG A 248 -2.62 13.77 -3.60
N ALA A 249 -2.78 14.05 -4.88
CA ALA A 249 -3.92 14.84 -5.36
C ALA A 249 -5.26 14.12 -5.19
N VAL A 250 -5.25 12.79 -5.23
CA VAL A 250 -6.45 11.96 -5.10
C VAL A 250 -6.76 11.55 -3.65
N GLY A 251 -5.96 12.03 -2.68
CA GLY A 251 -6.19 11.81 -1.26
C GLY A 251 -5.85 10.41 -0.77
N ILE A 252 -4.84 9.76 -1.37
CA ILE A 252 -4.29 8.50 -0.92
C ILE A 252 -2.89 8.75 -0.35
N HIS A 253 -2.66 8.33 0.89
CA HIS A 253 -1.44 8.62 1.64
C HIS A 253 -0.81 7.34 2.18
N LEU A 254 0.52 7.27 2.19
CA LEU A 254 1.27 6.11 2.63
C LEU A 254 2.06 6.43 3.90
N ILE A 255 2.04 5.53 4.85
CA ILE A 255 2.93 5.51 6.02
C ILE A 255 3.66 4.18 5.98
N LEU A 256 4.95 4.22 5.68
CA LEU A 256 5.81 3.04 5.66
C LEU A 256 6.65 3.02 6.91
N ALA A 257 6.65 1.90 7.61
CA ALA A 257 7.49 1.75 8.79
C ALA A 257 8.42 0.54 8.67
N THR A 258 9.58 0.59 9.33
CA THR A 258 10.52 -0.53 9.40
C THR A 258 11.39 -0.47 10.65
N GLN A 259 11.70 -1.64 11.19
CA GLN A 259 12.69 -1.82 12.26
C GLN A 259 14.07 -2.15 11.70
N ARG A 260 14.19 -2.37 10.37
CA ARG A 260 15.42 -2.74 9.67
C ARG A 260 15.83 -1.68 8.66
N PRO A 261 16.48 -0.58 9.10
CA PRO A 261 16.83 0.53 8.22
C PRO A 261 18.06 0.22 7.35
N SER A 262 18.01 -0.85 6.56
CA SER A 262 19.06 -1.21 5.62
C SER A 262 18.80 -0.63 4.22
N VAL A 263 19.83 -0.51 3.40
CA VAL A 263 19.73 0.00 2.02
C VAL A 263 18.90 -0.90 1.10
N ASN A 264 18.78 -2.19 1.43
CA ASN A 264 17.93 -3.14 0.71
C ASN A 264 16.44 -2.98 1.03
N VAL A 265 16.11 -2.35 2.15
CA VAL A 265 14.74 -2.07 2.59
C VAL A 265 14.36 -0.63 2.24
N ILE A 266 15.17 0.34 2.63
CA ILE A 266 15.00 1.75 2.31
C ILE A 266 15.83 2.05 1.05
N THR A 267 15.32 1.57 -0.09
CA THR A 267 16.00 1.70 -1.39
C THR A 267 16.08 3.16 -1.85
N GLY A 268 16.92 3.42 -2.86
CA GLY A 268 16.98 4.74 -3.49
C GLY A 268 15.63 5.18 -4.05
N LEU A 269 14.82 4.25 -4.56
CA LEU A 269 13.49 4.52 -5.09
C LEU A 269 12.52 4.96 -3.97
N ILE A 270 12.53 4.27 -2.82
CA ILE A 270 11.74 4.64 -1.63
C ILE A 270 12.18 6.03 -1.13
N LYS A 271 13.50 6.26 -0.96
CA LYS A 271 14.02 7.54 -0.48
C LYS A 271 13.68 8.73 -1.36
N ALA A 272 13.71 8.55 -2.67
CA ALA A 272 13.37 9.59 -3.64
C ALA A 272 11.91 10.04 -3.55
N ASN A 273 11.01 9.13 -3.15
CA ASN A 273 9.57 9.38 -3.13
C ASN A 273 9.02 9.69 -1.71
N PHE A 274 9.74 9.29 -0.66
CA PHE A 274 9.40 9.56 0.74
C PHE A 274 10.34 10.62 1.32
N SER A 275 10.05 11.88 1.00
CA SER A 275 10.84 13.03 1.47
C SER A 275 10.60 13.36 2.94
N CYS A 276 9.44 13.00 3.48
CA CYS A 276 9.11 13.17 4.88
C CYS A 276 9.52 11.92 5.67
N ARG A 277 10.34 12.07 6.70
CA ARG A 277 10.91 10.93 7.41
C ARG A 277 10.95 11.17 8.92
N ILE A 278 10.72 10.09 9.65
CA ILE A 278 10.91 10.02 11.10
C ILE A 278 11.94 8.93 11.38
N ALA A 279 13.01 9.29 12.08
CA ALA A 279 13.97 8.34 12.61
C ALA A 279 13.88 8.32 14.14
N PHE A 280 13.50 7.18 14.68
CA PHE A 280 13.72 6.85 16.09
C PHE A 280 15.14 6.39 16.32
N ARG A 281 15.50 6.09 17.59
CA ARG A 281 16.81 5.56 17.92
C ARG A 281 17.17 4.36 17.06
N VAL A 282 18.38 4.36 16.53
CA VAL A 282 19.01 3.27 15.76
C VAL A 282 20.32 2.85 16.37
N ALA A 283 20.84 1.69 15.95
CA ALA A 283 22.08 1.12 16.51
C ALA A 283 23.35 1.81 16.01
N SER A 284 23.34 2.35 14.78
CA SER A 284 24.54 2.84 14.13
C SER A 284 24.33 4.14 13.35
N LYS A 285 25.46 4.86 13.12
CA LYS A 285 25.49 6.02 12.21
C LYS A 285 25.11 5.67 10.76
N VAL A 286 25.37 4.43 10.34
CA VAL A 286 25.00 3.95 9.01
C VAL A 286 23.49 3.89 8.87
N ASP A 287 22.80 3.36 9.89
CA ASP A 287 21.34 3.28 9.92
C ASP A 287 20.71 4.68 9.89
N SER A 288 21.27 5.62 10.69
CA SER A 288 20.83 7.02 10.67
C SER A 288 20.94 7.64 9.28
N ARG A 289 22.07 7.45 8.59
CA ARG A 289 22.26 7.92 7.22
C ARG A 289 21.33 7.25 6.22
N THR A 290 21.05 5.98 6.41
CA THR A 290 20.10 5.26 5.55
C THR A 290 18.71 5.89 5.61
N ILE A 291 18.27 6.34 6.80
CA ILE A 291 16.96 6.96 6.99
C ILE A 291 16.97 8.44 6.60
N LEU A 292 17.88 9.23 7.20
CA LEU A 292 17.83 10.69 7.19
C LEU A 292 18.83 11.34 6.22
N ASP A 293 19.71 10.57 5.58
CA ASP A 293 20.88 11.04 4.82
C ASP A 293 21.93 11.74 5.70
N GLN A 294 21.79 11.71 7.03
CA GLN A 294 22.68 12.32 8.01
C GLN A 294 22.72 11.52 9.32
N ASN A 295 23.72 11.81 10.15
CA ASN A 295 23.86 11.22 11.48
C ASN A 295 22.90 11.88 12.48
N GLY A 296 22.70 11.25 13.64
CA GLY A 296 22.01 11.82 14.78
C GLY A 296 20.98 10.86 15.41
N ALA A 297 20.36 9.98 14.64
CA ALA A 297 19.39 9.04 15.19
C ALA A 297 20.06 7.98 16.11
N GLU A 298 21.34 7.70 15.96
CA GLU A 298 22.12 6.83 16.83
C GLU A 298 22.34 7.42 18.24
N THR A 299 22.18 8.73 18.40
CA THR A 299 22.37 9.42 19.70
C THR A 299 21.06 9.65 20.45
N LEU A 300 19.91 9.25 19.88
CA LEU A 300 18.60 9.38 20.50
C LEU A 300 18.48 8.48 21.73
N LEU A 301 17.61 8.88 22.66
CA LEU A 301 17.44 8.20 23.95
C LEU A 301 16.56 6.95 23.87
N GLY A 302 15.73 6.81 22.81
CA GLY A 302 14.66 5.82 22.76
C GLY A 302 13.36 6.33 23.40
N ASN A 303 12.41 5.45 23.68
CA ASN A 303 11.14 5.81 24.33
C ASN A 303 10.39 6.97 23.64
N GLY A 304 10.38 6.98 22.31
CA GLY A 304 9.69 8.01 21.53
C GLY A 304 10.53 9.23 21.17
N ASP A 305 11.80 9.31 21.62
CA ASP A 305 12.74 10.35 21.17
C ASP A 305 13.06 10.14 19.68
N MET A 306 12.77 11.11 18.84
CA MET A 306 12.85 10.98 17.39
C MET A 306 13.39 12.24 16.70
N LEU A 307 13.91 12.04 15.49
CA LEU A 307 14.24 13.08 14.53
C LEU A 307 13.22 13.09 13.42
N PHE A 308 12.52 14.19 13.26
CA PHE A 308 11.52 14.41 12.21
C PHE A 308 12.11 15.32 11.13
N LEU A 309 12.21 14.81 9.91
CA LEU A 309 12.58 15.55 8.71
C LEU A 309 11.32 15.90 7.92
N PRO A 310 10.81 17.13 8.00
CA PRO A 310 9.66 17.56 7.23
C PRO A 310 10.02 17.75 5.75
N PRO A 311 9.03 17.71 4.84
CA PRO A 311 9.29 17.86 3.41
C PRO A 311 9.87 19.26 3.10
N GLY A 312 10.88 19.29 2.22
CA GLY A 312 11.54 20.53 1.80
C GLY A 312 12.49 21.14 2.84
N LYS A 313 12.76 20.44 3.92
CA LYS A 313 13.80 20.81 4.88
C LYS A 313 15.00 19.87 4.76
N SER A 314 16.19 20.38 5.00
CA SER A 314 17.44 19.62 5.04
C SER A 314 17.82 19.15 6.45
N GLU A 315 17.31 19.85 7.45
CA GLU A 315 17.63 19.58 8.86
C GLU A 315 16.43 18.99 9.60
N PRO A 316 16.60 17.90 10.33
CA PRO A 316 15.53 17.31 11.13
C PRO A 316 15.32 18.09 12.43
N VAL A 317 14.07 18.10 12.86
CA VAL A 317 13.66 18.62 14.17
C VAL A 317 13.61 17.46 15.16
N ARG A 318 14.21 17.64 16.34
CA ARG A 318 14.10 16.67 17.44
C ARG A 318 12.76 16.83 18.15
N ILE A 319 12.05 15.73 18.32
CA ILE A 319 10.72 15.70 18.92
C ILE A 319 10.68 14.57 19.94
N GLN A 320 10.15 14.84 21.13
CA GLN A 320 9.70 13.79 22.02
C GLN A 320 8.32 13.35 21.57
N GLY A 321 8.22 12.12 21.06
CA GLY A 321 6.97 11.54 20.56
C GLY A 321 5.91 11.42 21.66
N CYS A 322 4.67 11.62 21.28
CA CYS A 322 3.55 11.43 22.20
C CYS A 322 3.28 9.93 22.42
N PHE A 323 2.68 9.64 23.55
CA PHE A 323 2.43 8.30 24.06
C PHE A 323 0.93 8.01 24.16
N ILE A 324 0.56 6.80 23.79
CA ILE A 324 -0.71 6.17 24.07
C ILE A 324 -0.43 4.76 24.57
N SER A 325 -1.09 4.32 25.63
CA SER A 325 -0.95 2.96 26.16
C SER A 325 -1.78 1.96 25.35
N THR A 326 -1.44 0.68 25.48
CA THR A 326 -2.23 -0.42 24.90
C THR A 326 -3.66 -0.41 25.43
N ASP A 327 -3.84 -0.26 26.75
CA ASP A 327 -5.16 -0.19 27.40
C ASP A 327 -6.01 0.97 26.86
N GLU A 328 -5.41 2.12 26.57
CA GLU A 328 -6.13 3.26 25.98
C GLU A 328 -6.56 2.97 24.56
N THR A 329 -5.69 2.32 23.77
CA THR A 329 -6.01 1.88 22.41
C THR A 329 -7.11 0.81 22.41
N GLU A 330 -7.05 -0.17 23.31
CA GLU A 330 -8.07 -1.21 23.48
C GLU A 330 -9.44 -0.60 23.87
N ARG A 331 -9.46 0.36 24.78
CA ARG A 331 -10.70 1.09 25.12
C ARG A 331 -11.28 1.84 23.94
N LEU A 332 -10.42 2.46 23.10
CA LEU A 332 -10.86 3.11 21.89
C LEU A 332 -11.44 2.09 20.89
N MET A 333 -10.81 0.92 20.73
CA MET A 333 -11.33 -0.15 19.88
C MET A 333 -12.65 -0.72 20.42
N GLY A 334 -12.80 -0.91 21.73
CA GLY A 334 -14.06 -1.29 22.38
C GLY A 334 -15.19 -0.32 22.03
N TRP A 335 -14.93 0.99 22.09
CA TRP A 335 -15.92 2.01 21.71
C TRP A 335 -16.37 1.87 20.25
N TYR A 336 -15.44 1.58 19.33
CA TYR A 336 -15.77 1.35 17.91
C TYR A 336 -16.54 0.04 17.71
N THR A 337 -16.17 -1.03 18.41
CA THR A 337 -16.84 -2.33 18.34
C THR A 337 -18.31 -2.20 18.73
N ASP A 338 -18.61 -1.51 19.86
CA ASP A 338 -19.97 -1.30 20.35
C ASP A 338 -20.84 -0.48 19.38
N ARG A 339 -20.23 0.36 18.56
CA ARG A 339 -20.91 1.29 17.64
C ARG A 339 -20.76 0.94 16.18
N ARG A 340 -20.13 -0.17 15.86
CA ARG A 340 -19.82 -0.58 14.49
C ARG A 340 -21.06 -0.57 13.60
N ALA A 341 -22.15 -1.21 14.02
CA ALA A 341 -23.40 -1.28 13.27
C ALA A 341 -24.05 0.09 12.99
N GLN A 342 -23.78 1.11 13.83
CA GLN A 342 -24.28 2.47 13.66
C GLN A 342 -23.39 3.30 12.73
N LEU A 343 -22.10 2.99 12.66
CA LEU A 343 -21.09 3.72 11.91
C LEU A 343 -20.93 3.19 10.48
N GLU A 344 -21.15 1.90 10.25
CA GLU A 344 -21.15 1.29 8.92
C GLU A 344 -22.50 1.56 8.22
N ARG A 345 -22.50 2.50 7.27
CA ARG A 345 -23.69 2.83 6.46
C ARG A 345 -23.74 2.12 5.11
N ARG A 346 -22.65 1.51 4.66
CA ARG A 346 -22.57 0.77 3.40
C ARG A 346 -21.78 -0.51 3.62
N VAL A 347 -22.29 -1.61 3.11
CA VAL A 347 -21.54 -2.85 2.92
C VAL A 347 -20.64 -2.61 1.71
N GLU A 348 -19.35 -2.39 1.94
CA GLU A 348 -18.37 -2.27 0.87
C GLU A 348 -17.77 -3.64 0.58
N VAL A 349 -17.60 -3.97 -0.69
CA VAL A 349 -16.95 -5.21 -1.11
C VAL A 349 -15.50 -5.21 -0.61
N ASP A 350 -15.05 -6.35 -0.10
CA ASP A 350 -13.67 -6.54 0.35
C ASP A 350 -12.70 -6.29 -0.82
N ILE A 351 -11.68 -5.47 -0.58
CA ILE A 351 -10.74 -5.06 -1.64
C ILE A 351 -9.91 -6.22 -2.19
N ILE A 352 -9.63 -7.24 -1.37
CA ILE A 352 -8.89 -8.41 -1.82
C ILE A 352 -9.78 -9.28 -2.70
N GLU A 353 -11.02 -9.54 -2.29
CA GLU A 353 -12.00 -10.26 -3.13
C GLU A 353 -12.24 -9.51 -4.45
N GLN A 354 -12.38 -8.19 -4.41
CA GLN A 354 -12.52 -7.38 -5.62
C GLN A 354 -11.34 -7.56 -6.57
N MET A 355 -10.12 -7.56 -6.04
CA MET A 355 -8.90 -7.73 -6.85
C MET A 355 -8.75 -9.17 -7.38
N GLU A 356 -9.12 -10.18 -6.60
CA GLU A 356 -9.11 -11.58 -7.03
C GLU A 356 -10.13 -11.79 -8.16
N GLN A 357 -11.35 -11.28 -8.03
CA GLN A 357 -12.38 -11.31 -9.08
C GLN A 357 -11.93 -10.62 -10.37
N LEU A 358 -11.26 -9.46 -10.25
CA LEU A 358 -10.71 -8.75 -11.40
C LEU A 358 -9.57 -9.52 -12.07
N ALA A 359 -8.67 -10.11 -11.29
CA ALA A 359 -7.58 -10.93 -11.81
C ALA A 359 -8.09 -12.19 -12.53
N ASP A 360 -9.15 -12.81 -12.02
CA ASP A 360 -9.79 -13.96 -12.66
C ASP A 360 -10.54 -13.54 -13.93
N ALA A 361 -11.19 -12.36 -13.93
CA ALA A 361 -11.81 -11.79 -15.12
C ALA A 361 -10.78 -11.43 -16.21
N GLU A 362 -9.61 -10.89 -15.82
CA GLU A 362 -8.50 -10.62 -16.75
C GLU A 362 -7.94 -11.91 -17.35
N LYS A 363 -7.73 -12.95 -16.54
CA LYS A 363 -7.30 -14.27 -17.03
C LYS A 363 -8.34 -14.90 -17.96
N ALA A 364 -9.62 -14.79 -17.64
CA ALA A 364 -10.72 -15.24 -18.49
C ALA A 364 -10.80 -14.41 -19.79
N GLY A 365 -10.51 -13.10 -19.73
CA GLY A 365 -10.45 -12.20 -20.88
C GLY A 365 -9.24 -12.43 -21.77
N GLU A 366 -8.06 -12.70 -21.21
CA GLU A 366 -6.85 -13.12 -21.95
C GLU A 366 -7.03 -14.51 -22.58
N GLY A 367 -7.84 -15.39 -21.95
CA GLY A 367 -8.33 -16.63 -22.56
C GLY A 367 -9.41 -16.37 -23.64
N GLY A 368 -10.06 -15.21 -23.61
CA GLY A 368 -11.19 -14.83 -24.46
C GLY A 368 -10.88 -13.93 -25.64
N ALA A 369 -9.66 -13.42 -25.81
CA ALA A 369 -9.26 -12.63 -26.98
C ALA A 369 -9.07 -13.49 -28.26
N GLY A 370 -9.93 -14.51 -28.37
CA GLY A 370 -10.07 -15.40 -29.50
C GLY A 370 -11.50 -15.97 -29.63
N GLN A 371 -12.50 -15.36 -28.93
CA GLN A 371 -13.90 -15.67 -29.12
C GLN A 371 -14.62 -14.50 -29.80
N GLY A 372 -14.28 -14.31 -31.05
CA GLY A 372 -15.10 -13.66 -32.04
C GLY A 372 -15.21 -14.62 -33.21
N GLU A 373 -16.45 -15.10 -33.45
CA GLU A 373 -16.92 -15.85 -34.61
C GLU A 373 -16.75 -17.38 -34.57
N GLY A 374 -17.87 -18.08 -34.42
CA GLY A 374 -18.10 -19.45 -34.90
C GLY A 374 -17.91 -20.55 -33.86
N ALA A 375 -18.97 -20.83 -33.08
CA ALA A 375 -19.16 -22.18 -32.56
C ALA A 375 -19.25 -23.14 -33.77
N GLY A 376 -18.09 -23.69 -34.17
CA GLY A 376 -17.98 -24.61 -35.30
C GLY A 376 -16.69 -24.55 -36.11
N GLN A 377 -15.86 -23.52 -35.95
CA GLN A 377 -14.64 -23.44 -36.75
C GLN A 377 -13.43 -23.96 -35.97
N ARG A 378 -12.78 -25.03 -36.52
CA ARG A 378 -11.53 -25.59 -36.00
C ARG A 378 -10.39 -24.59 -36.11
N ASP A 379 -9.47 -24.57 -35.14
CA ASP A 379 -8.27 -23.71 -35.23
C ASP A 379 -7.51 -24.01 -36.53
N PRO A 380 -7.00 -23.01 -37.24
CA PRO A 380 -6.21 -23.23 -38.48
C PRO A 380 -5.03 -24.21 -38.31
N LEU A 381 -4.51 -24.37 -37.11
CA LEU A 381 -3.44 -25.31 -36.78
C LEU A 381 -3.95 -26.68 -36.28
N PHE A 382 -5.28 -26.93 -36.30
CA PHE A 382 -5.91 -28.14 -35.77
C PHE A 382 -5.30 -29.42 -36.41
N ARG A 383 -5.19 -29.45 -37.75
CA ARG A 383 -4.62 -30.58 -38.48
C ARG A 383 -3.15 -30.80 -38.13
N GLN A 384 -2.35 -29.75 -38.13
CA GLN A 384 -0.92 -29.83 -37.76
C GLN A 384 -0.72 -30.29 -36.31
N ALA A 385 -1.58 -29.83 -35.39
CA ALA A 385 -1.53 -30.22 -34.00
C ALA A 385 -1.92 -31.69 -33.81
N ALA A 386 -2.92 -32.17 -34.54
CA ALA A 386 -3.30 -33.58 -34.59
C ALA A 386 -2.14 -34.46 -35.06
N GLU A 387 -1.51 -34.11 -36.20
CA GLU A 387 -0.34 -34.83 -36.72
C GLU A 387 0.81 -34.87 -35.69
N VAL A 388 1.12 -33.76 -35.04
CA VAL A 388 2.15 -33.70 -33.98
C VAL A 388 1.82 -34.60 -32.81
N CYS A 389 0.56 -34.60 -32.33
CA CYS A 389 0.16 -35.50 -31.25
C CYS A 389 0.22 -36.97 -31.64
N ILE A 390 -0.26 -37.35 -32.84
CA ILE A 390 -0.27 -38.72 -33.32
C ILE A 390 1.17 -39.23 -33.55
N GLN A 391 2.03 -38.44 -34.19
CA GLN A 391 3.44 -38.83 -34.43
C GLN A 391 4.22 -39.04 -33.13
N ASN A 392 3.93 -38.29 -32.08
CA ASN A 392 4.62 -38.43 -30.81
C ASN A 392 3.86 -39.32 -29.81
N GLN A 393 2.67 -39.82 -30.16
CA GLN A 393 1.81 -40.65 -29.30
C GLN A 393 1.49 -39.98 -27.93
N ILE A 394 1.42 -38.64 -27.90
CA ILE A 394 1.25 -37.86 -26.69
C ILE A 394 0.40 -36.62 -26.98
N GLY A 395 -0.73 -36.46 -26.28
CA GLY A 395 -1.55 -35.25 -26.27
C GLY A 395 -1.13 -34.29 -25.15
N SER A 396 -0.20 -33.36 -25.43
CA SER A 396 0.33 -32.46 -24.42
C SER A 396 0.41 -31.02 -24.92
N THR A 397 -0.11 -30.09 -24.10
CA THR A 397 -0.01 -28.63 -24.36
C THR A 397 1.45 -28.20 -24.54
N SER A 398 2.36 -28.71 -23.71
CA SER A 398 3.79 -28.38 -23.77
C SER A 398 4.46 -28.92 -25.07
N LEU A 399 3.97 -29.99 -25.64
CA LEU A 399 4.43 -30.52 -26.92
C LEU A 399 4.02 -29.60 -28.05
N LEU A 400 2.73 -29.15 -28.08
CA LEU A 400 2.20 -28.25 -29.09
C LEU A 400 2.86 -26.89 -29.03
N GLN A 401 3.07 -26.35 -27.84
CA GLN A 401 3.79 -25.07 -27.66
C GLN A 401 5.17 -25.09 -28.33
N ARG A 402 5.96 -26.18 -28.07
CA ARG A 402 7.30 -26.27 -28.60
C ARG A 402 7.35 -26.56 -30.11
N ARG A 403 6.43 -27.36 -30.63
CA ARG A 403 6.45 -27.81 -32.03
C ARG A 403 5.83 -26.78 -32.98
N LEU A 404 4.77 -26.09 -32.50
CA LEU A 404 4.01 -25.13 -33.32
C LEU A 404 4.34 -23.68 -32.96
N SER A 405 5.21 -23.42 -31.98
CA SER A 405 5.59 -22.09 -31.51
C SER A 405 4.39 -21.23 -31.10
N ILE A 406 3.40 -21.81 -30.41
CA ILE A 406 2.16 -21.17 -29.99
C ILE A 406 2.11 -20.97 -28.47
N GLY A 407 1.33 -20.00 -28.00
CA GLY A 407 1.12 -19.77 -26.57
C GLY A 407 0.31 -20.86 -25.88
N TYR A 408 0.44 -20.98 -24.54
CA TYR A 408 -0.22 -22.02 -23.75
C TYR A 408 -1.75 -22.06 -23.96
N GLY A 409 -2.43 -20.90 -23.92
CA GLY A 409 -3.88 -20.81 -24.07
C GLY A 409 -4.39 -21.32 -25.44
N ARG A 410 -3.64 -21.08 -26.54
CA ARG A 410 -3.97 -21.61 -27.87
C ARG A 410 -3.71 -23.11 -27.95
N ALA A 411 -2.59 -23.59 -27.37
CA ALA A 411 -2.28 -25.01 -27.33
C ALA A 411 -3.33 -25.80 -26.52
N ALA A 412 -3.80 -25.26 -25.38
CA ALA A 412 -4.83 -25.90 -24.57
C ALA A 412 -6.16 -26.01 -25.32
N ARG A 413 -6.62 -24.95 -26.01
CA ARG A 413 -7.83 -24.97 -26.84
C ARG A 413 -7.76 -25.98 -27.97
N ILE A 414 -6.61 -26.07 -28.64
CA ILE A 414 -6.42 -27.07 -29.70
C ILE A 414 -6.50 -28.48 -29.12
N ILE A 415 -5.89 -28.75 -27.96
CA ILE A 415 -5.98 -30.04 -27.26
C ILE A 415 -7.47 -30.37 -26.95
N ASP A 416 -8.26 -29.42 -26.48
CA ASP A 416 -9.69 -29.62 -26.20
C ASP A 416 -10.49 -29.88 -27.50
N GLN A 417 -10.16 -29.20 -28.59
CA GLN A 417 -10.75 -29.50 -29.90
C GLN A 417 -10.39 -30.91 -30.43
N LEU A 418 -9.15 -31.34 -30.18
CA LEU A 418 -8.71 -32.66 -30.53
C LEU A 418 -9.42 -33.77 -29.72
N GLU A 419 -9.71 -33.51 -28.43
CA GLU A 419 -10.54 -34.40 -27.59
C GLU A 419 -11.97 -34.46 -28.11
N LEU A 420 -12.60 -33.32 -28.36
CA LEU A 420 -13.97 -33.26 -28.93
C LEU A 420 -14.08 -33.96 -30.29
N ALA A 421 -13.02 -33.95 -31.08
CA ALA A 421 -12.96 -34.65 -32.34
C ALA A 421 -12.62 -36.15 -32.20
N GLY A 422 -12.42 -36.66 -30.99
CA GLY A 422 -12.12 -38.07 -30.72
C GLY A 422 -10.68 -38.48 -31.05
N ILE A 423 -9.79 -37.52 -31.30
CA ILE A 423 -8.36 -37.78 -31.61
C ILE A 423 -7.57 -38.05 -30.34
N LEU A 424 -7.91 -37.36 -29.27
CA LEU A 424 -7.31 -37.50 -27.93
C LEU A 424 -8.32 -38.01 -26.91
N GLY A 425 -7.85 -38.78 -25.94
CA GLY A 425 -8.61 -39.21 -24.79
C GLY A 425 -8.87 -38.08 -23.78
N PRO A 426 -9.76 -38.35 -22.79
CA PRO A 426 -10.13 -37.35 -21.77
C PRO A 426 -8.93 -36.97 -20.88
N ALA A 427 -9.02 -35.77 -20.28
CA ALA A 427 -8.01 -35.25 -19.38
C ALA A 427 -7.83 -36.17 -18.16
N ASN A 428 -6.59 -36.62 -17.89
CA ASN A 428 -6.23 -37.46 -16.77
C ASN A 428 -5.26 -36.76 -15.81
N GLY A 429 -5.78 -35.71 -15.10
CA GLY A 429 -4.98 -34.90 -14.19
C GLY A 429 -3.86 -34.12 -14.92
N SER A 430 -2.63 -34.19 -14.41
CA SER A 430 -1.46 -33.50 -14.99
C SER A 430 -0.71 -34.36 -16.05
N LYS A 431 -1.20 -35.55 -16.36
CA LYS A 431 -0.56 -36.44 -17.34
C LYS A 431 -0.97 -36.04 -18.76
N PRO A 432 -0.09 -36.28 -19.76
CA PRO A 432 -0.46 -36.15 -21.17
C PRO A 432 -1.67 -37.04 -21.51
N ARG A 433 -2.54 -36.55 -22.42
CA ARG A 433 -3.69 -37.33 -22.90
C ARG A 433 -3.26 -38.42 -23.87
N ASP A 434 -3.94 -39.54 -23.85
CA ASP A 434 -3.66 -40.65 -24.76
C ASP A 434 -4.17 -40.30 -26.16
N VAL A 435 -3.46 -40.79 -27.18
CA VAL A 435 -3.85 -40.66 -28.60
C VAL A 435 -4.71 -41.85 -28.96
N LEU A 436 -5.90 -41.63 -29.49
CA LEU A 436 -6.91 -42.66 -29.74
C LEU A 436 -6.96 -43.15 -31.20
N ILE A 437 -6.36 -42.42 -32.15
CA ILE A 437 -6.42 -42.72 -33.59
C ILE A 437 -5.05 -42.71 -34.25
N GLY A 438 -4.96 -43.32 -35.42
CA GLY A 438 -3.78 -43.33 -36.31
C GLY A 438 -3.75 -42.16 -37.30
N LEU A 439 -2.64 -42.05 -38.05
CA LEU A 439 -2.53 -41.04 -39.12
C LEU A 439 -3.50 -41.31 -40.28
N ASP A 440 -3.82 -42.56 -40.52
CA ASP A 440 -4.74 -42.98 -41.60
C ASP A 440 -6.20 -42.52 -41.31
N ASP A 441 -6.58 -42.49 -40.03
CA ASP A 441 -7.92 -42.07 -39.59
C ASP A 441 -8.07 -40.55 -39.56
N LEU A 442 -6.96 -39.79 -39.62
CA LEU A 442 -6.95 -38.34 -39.53
C LEU A 442 -7.58 -37.69 -40.77
N GLU A 443 -7.45 -38.31 -41.95
CA GLU A 443 -8.02 -37.81 -43.21
C GLU A 443 -9.58 -37.83 -43.18
N GLU A 444 -10.17 -38.87 -42.54
CA GLU A 444 -11.62 -38.95 -42.38
C GLU A 444 -12.18 -37.87 -41.41
N ILE A 445 -11.42 -37.49 -40.38
CA ILE A 445 -11.84 -36.55 -39.35
C ILE A 445 -11.61 -35.09 -39.76
N CYS A 446 -10.55 -34.81 -40.54
CA CYS A 446 -10.17 -33.47 -40.92
C CYS A 446 -10.88 -33.00 -42.21
N GLY A 447 -11.41 -33.91 -43.05
CA GLY A 447 -12.06 -33.59 -44.33
C GLY A 447 -11.24 -32.65 -45.22
N ASP A 448 -11.18 -32.88 -46.50
CA ASP A 448 -10.45 -32.00 -47.45
C ASP A 448 -10.73 -30.49 -47.23
#